data_91472a596af06b2bd05d11bc33c77588
#
_entry.id   91472a596af06b2bd05d11bc33c77588
#
_cell.length_a   1.000
_cell.length_b   1.000
_cell.length_c   1.000
_cell.angle_alpha   90.00
_cell.angle_beta   90.00
_cell.angle_gamma   90.00
#
_symmetry.space_group_name_H-M   'P 1'
#
loop_
_entity.id
_entity.type
_entity.pdbx_description
1 polymer ?
#
loop_
_entity_poly.entity_id
_entity_poly.type
_entity_poly.pdbx_seq_one_letter_code
_entity_poly.pdbx_strand_id
1 'polypeptide(L)'
;MAKLITFNEEARRGLERGLNILADTVKVTLGPRGRNVVLEKKWGAPTITNDGVSIAKEIELSDPFEKIGAELVKEVAKKTDDVAGDGTTTATVLAQALVREGLRNVAAGADPISLKRGIDKASEAVTKALLKMAVPVETKDQIAATASISAGDSTIGEIIAEAIDKVGKEGVVTVEESNTFGIQLELTEGMRFDKGYVSAYMVTDPERQEAVLEDAYVLIANNKISNMKDLLPIVDKVMQAGKPLLIIAEDIEGEALATLVVNKIRGIFKSVAVKAPGFGDRRKAMLQDIAILTGGQVIAEEVGLKLENTELAMLGRARKVVITKDETTIVEGAGDADQIKGRVEQIRREIDNTDSDYDREKLQERLAKLAGGVAVIKAGAATEVELKERKHRIEDAVRNAKAAVEEGIVAGGGVALLQAGKDAFKGLKLQGDEATGAQIVRESISAPLKQIAVNAGMEPGVVAEKVSNLPDGQGLNAATGEFVDMLKAGINDPVKVTRSALQNAASIAGLFLTTEAVVAEKPEPAPAAAADPSAGMDF
;
A
#
# COMPACT_ATOMS: atom_id res chain seq x y z
N MET A 1 15.33 -24.00 19.19
CA MET A 1 16.40 -23.79 18.19
C MET A 1 17.54 -22.99 18.81
N ALA A 2 18.80 -23.34 18.50
CA ALA A 2 19.95 -22.56 18.95
C ALA A 2 20.00 -21.20 18.22
N LYS A 3 20.51 -20.17 18.90
CA LYS A 3 20.66 -18.83 18.34
C LYS A 3 22.12 -18.51 18.07
N LEU A 4 22.38 -17.77 17.01
CA LEU A 4 23.64 -17.09 16.73
C LEU A 4 23.53 -15.67 17.24
N ILE A 5 24.51 -15.20 17.97
CA ILE A 5 24.53 -13.84 18.53
C ILE A 5 25.84 -13.18 18.13
N THR A 6 25.74 -12.01 17.50
CA THR A 6 26.88 -11.14 17.19
C THR A 6 26.64 -9.76 17.81
N PHE A 7 27.72 -9.04 18.04
CA PHE A 7 27.73 -7.75 18.71
C PHE A 7 28.50 -6.71 17.92
N ASN A 8 28.31 -5.44 18.27
CA ASN A 8 29.11 -4.31 17.81
C ASN A 8 29.16 -4.18 16.26
N GLU A 9 30.32 -3.88 15.75
CA GLU A 9 30.54 -3.62 14.33
C GLU A 9 30.27 -4.85 13.45
N GLU A 10 30.57 -6.06 13.91
CA GLU A 10 30.31 -7.29 13.14
C GLU A 10 28.82 -7.48 12.89
N ALA A 11 27.98 -7.24 13.91
CA ALA A 11 26.54 -7.28 13.79
C ALA A 11 26.05 -6.25 12.75
N ARG A 12 26.49 -5.01 12.84
CA ARG A 12 26.10 -3.93 11.91
C ARG A 12 26.56 -4.20 10.49
N ARG A 13 27.77 -4.72 10.27
CA ARG A 13 28.27 -5.10 8.94
C ARG A 13 27.47 -6.22 8.29
N GLY A 14 27.03 -7.22 9.03
CA GLY A 14 26.16 -8.29 8.54
C GLY A 14 24.84 -7.71 8.01
N LEU A 15 24.19 -6.87 8.83
CA LEU A 15 22.97 -6.18 8.45
C LEU A 15 23.17 -5.28 7.22
N GLU A 16 24.26 -4.49 7.18
CA GLU A 16 24.58 -3.58 6.07
C GLU A 16 24.77 -4.33 4.74
N ARG A 17 25.43 -5.49 4.74
CA ARG A 17 25.56 -6.29 3.52
C ARG A 17 24.20 -6.74 3.01
N GLY A 18 23.32 -7.24 3.89
CA GLY A 18 21.97 -7.64 3.50
C GLY A 18 21.14 -6.49 2.94
N LEU A 19 21.18 -5.34 3.60
CA LEU A 19 20.57 -4.10 3.12
C LEU A 19 21.08 -3.74 1.72
N ASN A 20 22.40 -3.74 1.50
CA ASN A 20 23.00 -3.34 0.23
C ASN A 20 22.63 -4.32 -0.89
N ILE A 21 22.63 -5.63 -0.65
CA ILE A 21 22.24 -6.63 -1.66
C ILE A 21 20.82 -6.36 -2.15
N LEU A 22 19.88 -6.14 -1.24
CA LEU A 22 18.49 -5.84 -1.60
C LEU A 22 18.38 -4.49 -2.31
N ALA A 23 18.93 -3.43 -1.73
CA ALA A 23 18.84 -2.09 -2.30
C ALA A 23 19.49 -1.98 -3.67
N ASP A 24 20.65 -2.63 -3.88
CA ASP A 24 21.35 -2.64 -5.17
C ASP A 24 20.56 -3.38 -6.25
N THR A 25 19.78 -4.40 -5.86
CA THR A 25 18.90 -5.12 -6.79
C THR A 25 17.67 -4.29 -7.18
N VAL A 26 17.08 -3.58 -6.21
CA VAL A 26 15.85 -2.80 -6.45
C VAL A 26 16.13 -1.48 -7.17
N LYS A 27 17.22 -0.76 -6.82
CA LYS A 27 17.49 0.59 -7.34
C LYS A 27 17.72 0.68 -8.85
N VAL A 28 18.03 -0.44 -9.53
CA VAL A 28 18.21 -0.47 -10.99
C VAL A 28 16.92 -0.18 -11.75
N THR A 29 15.78 -0.29 -11.08
CA THR A 29 14.45 -0.06 -11.66
C THR A 29 14.03 1.41 -11.63
N LEU A 30 14.73 2.28 -10.86
CA LEU A 30 14.30 3.64 -10.58
C LEU A 30 14.41 4.58 -11.79
N GLY A 31 13.32 5.30 -12.06
CA GLY A 31 13.26 6.35 -13.09
C GLY A 31 12.95 5.85 -14.50
N PRO A 32 12.79 6.78 -15.48
CA PRO A 32 12.31 6.46 -16.83
C PRO A 32 13.28 5.60 -17.66
N ARG A 33 14.52 5.48 -17.24
CA ARG A 33 15.53 4.59 -17.83
C ARG A 33 15.91 3.43 -16.91
N GLY A 34 15.09 3.20 -15.88
CA GLY A 34 15.18 2.01 -15.04
C GLY A 34 14.99 0.72 -15.84
N ARG A 35 15.54 -0.38 -15.35
CA ARG A 35 15.51 -1.68 -16.00
C ARG A 35 14.73 -2.68 -15.18
N ASN A 36 14.21 -3.69 -15.84
CA ASN A 36 13.48 -4.78 -15.18
C ASN A 36 14.46 -5.74 -14.50
N VAL A 37 13.95 -6.41 -13.45
CA VAL A 37 14.59 -7.52 -12.76
C VAL A 37 13.85 -8.80 -13.12
N VAL A 38 14.57 -9.90 -13.32
CA VAL A 38 14.00 -11.22 -13.57
C VAL A 38 14.01 -12.00 -12.26
N LEU A 39 12.83 -12.47 -11.86
CA LEU A 39 12.60 -13.24 -10.64
C LEU A 39 12.33 -14.69 -10.99
N GLU A 40 13.09 -15.62 -10.41
CA GLU A 40 12.83 -17.06 -10.55
C GLU A 40 11.54 -17.41 -9.79
N LYS A 41 10.73 -18.28 -10.38
CA LYS A 41 9.57 -18.88 -9.70
C LYS A 41 9.82 -20.37 -9.52
N LYS A 42 9.54 -20.90 -8.33
CA LYS A 42 9.61 -22.35 -8.04
C LYS A 42 8.73 -23.18 -8.98
N TRP A 43 7.63 -22.59 -9.43
CA TRP A 43 6.66 -23.18 -10.35
C TRP A 43 6.22 -22.14 -11.38
N GLY A 44 6.27 -22.49 -12.66
CA GLY A 44 5.89 -21.61 -13.76
C GLY A 44 7.06 -20.88 -14.41
N ALA A 45 6.74 -19.87 -15.23
CA ALA A 45 7.73 -19.03 -15.91
C ALA A 45 8.32 -17.99 -14.96
N PRO A 46 9.58 -17.56 -15.17
CA PRO A 46 10.17 -16.43 -14.45
C PRO A 46 9.31 -15.16 -14.61
N THR A 47 9.24 -14.35 -13.56
CA THR A 47 8.55 -13.07 -13.60
C THR A 47 9.55 -11.97 -13.94
N ILE A 48 9.19 -11.09 -14.88
CA ILE A 48 9.96 -9.89 -15.22
C ILE A 48 9.19 -8.70 -14.69
N THR A 49 9.81 -7.91 -13.81
CA THR A 49 9.14 -6.77 -13.18
C THR A 49 10.12 -5.65 -12.86
N ASN A 50 9.60 -4.44 -12.75
CA ASN A 50 10.29 -3.26 -12.21
C ASN A 50 9.66 -2.77 -10.90
N ASP A 51 8.66 -3.45 -10.39
CA ASP A 51 8.06 -3.11 -9.10
C ASP A 51 9.00 -3.46 -7.94
N GLY A 52 9.36 -2.42 -7.17
CA GLY A 52 10.32 -2.53 -6.06
C GLY A 52 9.84 -3.42 -4.93
N VAL A 53 8.55 -3.46 -4.62
CA VAL A 53 7.98 -4.32 -3.57
C VAL A 53 8.04 -5.77 -3.97
N SER A 54 7.61 -6.10 -5.19
CA SER A 54 7.65 -7.47 -5.71
C SER A 54 9.08 -8.01 -5.73
N ILE A 55 10.05 -7.18 -6.19
CA ILE A 55 11.46 -7.57 -6.19
C ILE A 55 11.96 -7.79 -4.75
N ALA A 56 11.68 -6.86 -3.85
CA ALA A 56 12.14 -6.95 -2.47
C ALA A 56 11.61 -8.21 -1.76
N LYS A 57 10.33 -8.56 -1.95
CA LYS A 57 9.70 -9.75 -1.35
C LYS A 57 10.39 -11.05 -1.74
N GLU A 58 10.86 -11.18 -2.98
CA GLU A 58 11.48 -12.42 -3.50
C GLU A 58 12.95 -12.59 -3.09
N ILE A 59 13.61 -11.55 -2.56
CA ILE A 59 15.02 -11.65 -2.15
C ILE A 59 15.13 -12.39 -0.83
N GLU A 60 15.64 -13.61 -0.86
CA GLU A 60 16.01 -14.40 0.31
C GLU A 60 17.52 -14.61 0.35
N LEU A 61 18.14 -14.34 1.50
CA LEU A 61 19.59 -14.49 1.69
C LEU A 61 19.89 -15.68 2.61
N SER A 62 20.96 -16.39 2.29
CA SER A 62 21.37 -17.59 3.02
C SER A 62 22.09 -17.27 4.34
N ASP A 63 22.82 -16.16 4.41
CA ASP A 63 23.47 -15.73 5.66
C ASP A 63 22.41 -15.16 6.61
N PRO A 64 22.32 -15.65 7.86
CA PRO A 64 21.29 -15.25 8.81
C PRO A 64 21.31 -13.76 9.18
N PHE A 65 22.48 -13.13 9.18
CA PHE A 65 22.63 -11.71 9.53
C PHE A 65 22.31 -10.82 8.33
N GLU A 66 22.74 -11.20 7.14
CA GLU A 66 22.37 -10.53 5.89
C GLU A 66 20.86 -10.62 5.65
N LYS A 67 20.24 -11.79 5.93
CA LYS A 67 18.80 -11.98 5.85
C LYS A 67 18.05 -10.95 6.71
N ILE A 68 18.47 -10.75 7.97
CA ILE A 68 17.83 -9.77 8.87
C ILE A 68 17.99 -8.35 8.32
N GLY A 69 19.17 -8.00 7.76
CA GLY A 69 19.41 -6.71 7.14
C GLY A 69 18.48 -6.46 5.93
N ALA A 70 18.31 -7.46 5.07
CA ALA A 70 17.37 -7.40 3.95
C ALA A 70 15.92 -7.28 4.43
N GLU A 71 15.49 -8.04 5.45
CA GLU A 71 14.12 -7.96 6.00
C GLU A 71 13.79 -6.57 6.56
N LEU A 72 14.74 -5.87 7.18
CA LEU A 72 14.53 -4.49 7.64
C LEU A 72 14.22 -3.54 6.47
N VAL A 73 14.85 -3.74 5.31
CA VAL A 73 14.60 -2.91 4.12
C VAL A 73 13.31 -3.32 3.42
N LYS A 74 12.97 -4.61 3.42
CA LYS A 74 11.63 -5.06 2.96
C LYS A 74 10.53 -4.35 3.73
N GLU A 75 10.69 -4.17 5.03
CA GLU A 75 9.72 -3.45 5.86
C GLU A 75 9.60 -1.97 5.47
N VAL A 76 10.70 -1.29 5.05
CA VAL A 76 10.65 0.07 4.49
C VAL A 76 9.80 0.13 3.23
N ALA A 77 10.07 -0.79 2.29
CA ALA A 77 9.34 -0.86 1.03
C ALA A 77 7.86 -1.14 1.27
N LYS A 78 7.55 -2.15 2.11
CA LYS A 78 6.18 -2.53 2.46
C LYS A 78 5.41 -1.39 3.13
N LYS A 79 5.98 -0.73 4.14
CA LYS A 79 5.30 0.40 4.81
C LYS A 79 5.05 1.58 3.87
N THR A 80 5.94 1.80 2.92
CA THR A 80 5.76 2.87 1.94
C THR A 80 4.64 2.54 0.97
N ASP A 81 4.56 1.29 0.52
CA ASP A 81 3.45 0.78 -0.29
C ASP A 81 2.12 0.88 0.46
N ASP A 82 2.07 0.40 1.71
CA ASP A 82 0.86 0.42 2.54
C ASP A 82 0.28 1.84 2.73
N VAL A 83 1.14 2.87 2.85
CA VAL A 83 0.71 4.26 3.12
C VAL A 83 0.44 5.04 1.85
N ALA A 84 1.27 4.88 0.83
CA ALA A 84 1.29 5.75 -0.34
C ALA A 84 1.02 5.01 -1.66
N GLY A 85 1.08 3.69 -1.67
CA GLY A 85 0.84 2.85 -2.84
C GLY A 85 1.91 2.92 -3.92
N ASP A 86 2.99 3.67 -3.68
CA ASP A 86 4.12 3.84 -4.60
C ASP A 86 5.35 4.35 -3.81
N GLY A 87 6.49 4.57 -4.51
CA GLY A 87 7.72 5.13 -3.93
C GLY A 87 8.58 4.12 -3.18
N THR A 88 8.33 2.84 -3.31
CA THR A 88 9.02 1.75 -2.62
C THR A 88 10.51 1.69 -2.97
N THR A 89 10.85 1.86 -4.25
CA THR A 89 12.24 1.95 -4.72
C THR A 89 12.93 3.21 -4.19
N THR A 90 12.25 4.36 -4.19
CA THR A 90 12.76 5.62 -3.63
C THR A 90 13.05 5.48 -2.14
N ALA A 91 12.15 4.86 -1.38
CA ALA A 91 12.33 4.61 0.05
C ALA A 91 13.51 3.69 0.33
N THR A 92 13.69 2.64 -0.47
CA THR A 92 14.82 1.71 -0.39
C THR A 92 16.16 2.41 -0.66
N VAL A 93 16.23 3.26 -1.67
CA VAL A 93 17.42 4.06 -2.00
C VAL A 93 17.76 5.05 -0.89
N LEU A 94 16.74 5.71 -0.32
CA LEU A 94 16.93 6.62 0.82
C LEU A 94 17.41 5.86 2.07
N ALA A 95 16.84 4.70 2.38
CA ALA A 95 17.27 3.87 3.49
C ALA A 95 18.73 3.43 3.35
N GLN A 96 19.14 2.99 2.15
CA GLN A 96 20.52 2.65 1.86
C GLN A 96 21.47 3.83 2.10
N ALA A 97 21.11 5.01 1.60
CA ALA A 97 21.92 6.21 1.75
C ALA A 97 22.06 6.64 3.22
N LEU A 98 20.94 6.67 3.96
CA LEU A 98 20.91 7.05 5.37
C LEU A 98 21.71 6.08 6.24
N VAL A 99 21.55 4.77 6.05
CA VAL A 99 22.29 3.75 6.79
C VAL A 99 23.77 3.84 6.50
N ARG A 100 24.15 3.94 5.23
CA ARG A 100 25.56 4.01 4.82
C ARG A 100 26.28 5.25 5.38
N GLU A 101 25.68 6.44 5.28
CA GLU A 101 26.26 7.66 5.86
C GLU A 101 26.22 7.62 7.39
N GLY A 102 25.15 7.07 7.97
CA GLY A 102 25.03 6.89 9.42
C GLY A 102 26.11 5.97 10.00
N LEU A 103 26.30 4.78 9.42
CA LEU A 103 27.31 3.83 9.89
C LEU A 103 28.74 4.36 9.80
N ARG A 104 29.05 5.20 8.79
CA ARG A 104 30.36 5.89 8.71
C ARG A 104 30.59 6.79 9.91
N ASN A 105 29.56 7.51 10.35
CA ASN A 105 29.66 8.40 11.49
C ASN A 105 29.71 7.62 12.83
N VAL A 106 28.95 6.52 12.95
CA VAL A 106 29.04 5.60 14.10
C VAL A 106 30.45 5.00 14.22
N ALA A 107 31.03 4.55 13.10
CA ALA A 107 32.39 4.02 13.08
C ALA A 107 33.44 5.10 13.43
N ALA A 108 33.14 6.38 13.17
CA ALA A 108 33.97 7.52 13.57
C ALA A 108 33.77 7.92 15.05
N GLY A 109 32.90 7.25 15.80
CA GLY A 109 32.69 7.46 17.24
C GLY A 109 31.53 8.37 17.61
N ALA A 110 30.63 8.72 16.67
CA ALA A 110 29.43 9.49 16.97
C ALA A 110 28.41 8.62 17.77
N ASP A 111 27.67 9.26 18.70
CA ASP A 111 26.63 8.58 19.49
C ASP A 111 25.40 8.23 18.63
N PRO A 112 25.10 6.92 18.45
CA PRO A 112 24.00 6.47 17.57
C PRO A 112 22.63 7.03 17.96
N ILE A 113 22.39 7.23 19.27
CA ILE A 113 21.10 7.74 19.77
C ILE A 113 20.93 9.23 19.42
N SER A 114 22.00 10.00 19.54
CA SER A 114 22.01 11.42 19.15
C SER A 114 21.93 11.60 17.64
N LEU A 115 22.63 10.74 16.86
CA LEU A 115 22.48 10.69 15.40
C LEU A 115 21.02 10.43 15.01
N LYS A 116 20.38 9.43 15.62
CA LYS A 116 18.97 9.11 15.36
C LYS A 116 18.07 10.31 15.62
N ARG A 117 18.23 11.00 16.77
CA ARG A 117 17.45 12.20 17.09
C ARG A 117 17.65 13.32 16.06
N GLY A 118 18.86 13.47 15.56
CA GLY A 118 19.18 14.42 14.50
C GLY A 118 18.51 14.06 13.17
N ILE A 119 18.54 12.78 12.79
CA ILE A 119 17.88 12.24 11.61
C ILE A 119 16.36 12.45 11.70
N ASP A 120 15.73 12.14 12.83
CA ASP A 120 14.29 12.30 13.05
C ASP A 120 13.87 13.78 12.87
N LYS A 121 14.58 14.73 13.53
CA LYS A 121 14.30 16.18 13.44
C LYS A 121 14.50 16.71 12.01
N ALA A 122 15.54 16.26 11.33
CA ALA A 122 15.84 16.68 9.96
C ALA A 122 14.81 16.13 8.96
N SER A 123 14.45 14.87 9.10
CA SER A 123 13.41 14.24 8.27
C SER A 123 12.06 14.94 8.42
N GLU A 124 11.68 15.28 9.66
CA GLU A 124 10.47 16.07 9.93
C GLU A 124 10.52 17.46 9.27
N ALA A 125 11.67 18.14 9.34
CA ALA A 125 11.85 19.46 8.72
C ALA A 125 11.74 19.40 7.19
N VAL A 126 12.36 18.40 6.55
CA VAL A 126 12.24 18.17 5.10
C VAL A 126 10.80 17.83 4.73
N THR A 127 10.11 16.99 5.50
CA THR A 127 8.69 16.66 5.29
C THR A 127 7.81 17.90 5.33
N LYS A 128 8.01 18.79 6.31
CA LYS A 128 7.28 20.08 6.39
C LYS A 128 7.58 20.99 5.20
N ALA A 129 8.81 20.99 4.70
CA ALA A 129 9.18 21.75 3.51
C ALA A 129 8.51 21.19 2.26
N LEU A 130 8.49 19.86 2.07
CA LEU A 130 7.79 19.20 0.97
C LEU A 130 6.30 19.52 0.95
N LEU A 131 5.63 19.47 2.10
CA LEU A 131 4.20 19.80 2.20
C LEU A 131 3.93 21.28 1.83
N LYS A 132 4.86 22.20 2.12
CA LYS A 132 4.72 23.60 1.69
C LYS A 132 4.94 23.80 0.20
N MET A 133 5.72 22.94 -0.45
CA MET A 133 5.97 22.97 -1.89
C MET A 133 4.86 22.31 -2.70
N ALA A 134 3.96 21.58 -2.04
CA ALA A 134 2.88 20.85 -2.68
C ALA A 134 1.95 21.79 -3.47
N VAL A 135 1.67 21.41 -4.71
CA VAL A 135 0.70 22.06 -5.57
C VAL A 135 -0.56 21.18 -5.60
N PRO A 136 -1.74 21.72 -5.22
CA PRO A 136 -2.98 20.97 -5.28
C PRO A 136 -3.27 20.43 -6.68
N VAL A 137 -3.82 19.23 -6.77
CA VAL A 137 -4.28 18.65 -8.04
C VAL A 137 -5.75 19.01 -8.23
N GLU A 138 -6.01 19.84 -9.23
CA GLU A 138 -7.34 20.39 -9.51
C GLU A 138 -7.90 19.94 -10.86
N THR A 139 -7.02 19.56 -11.80
CA THR A 139 -7.41 19.25 -13.17
C THR A 139 -7.23 17.77 -13.51
N LYS A 140 -8.08 17.29 -14.42
CA LYS A 140 -7.98 15.93 -14.98
C LYS A 140 -6.61 15.68 -15.63
N ASP A 141 -6.03 16.67 -16.29
CA ASP A 141 -4.72 16.55 -16.95
C ASP A 141 -3.58 16.35 -15.96
N GLN A 142 -3.65 16.98 -14.78
CA GLN A 142 -2.68 16.76 -13.71
C GLN A 142 -2.77 15.33 -13.15
N ILE A 143 -3.99 14.81 -12.97
CA ILE A 143 -4.20 13.41 -12.56
C ILE A 143 -3.65 12.47 -13.63
N ALA A 144 -3.96 12.72 -14.90
CA ALA A 144 -3.48 11.92 -16.03
C ALA A 144 -1.94 11.90 -16.10
N ALA A 145 -1.30 13.07 -15.95
CA ALA A 145 0.17 13.16 -15.95
C ALA A 145 0.80 12.33 -14.82
N THR A 146 0.28 12.45 -13.59
CA THR A 146 0.78 11.69 -12.45
C THR A 146 0.60 10.18 -12.64
N ALA A 147 -0.59 9.76 -13.07
CA ALA A 147 -0.89 8.35 -13.34
C ALA A 147 -0.05 7.79 -14.50
N SER A 148 0.19 8.59 -15.54
CA SER A 148 1.02 8.19 -16.69
C SER A 148 2.48 7.94 -16.32
N ILE A 149 3.03 8.72 -15.39
CA ILE A 149 4.40 8.51 -14.89
C ILE A 149 4.50 7.18 -14.15
N SER A 150 3.58 6.93 -13.24
CA SER A 150 3.56 5.68 -12.45
C SER A 150 3.32 4.45 -13.35
N ALA A 151 2.37 4.56 -14.30
CA ALA A 151 2.07 3.48 -15.23
C ALA A 151 3.14 3.29 -16.35
N GLY A 152 3.97 4.30 -16.61
CA GLY A 152 4.86 4.33 -17.79
C GLY A 152 4.10 4.35 -19.13
N ASP A 153 2.80 4.71 -19.13
CA ASP A 153 1.90 4.67 -20.29
C ASP A 153 0.83 5.78 -20.17
N SER A 154 0.79 6.68 -21.16
CA SER A 154 -0.16 7.80 -21.16
C SER A 154 -1.61 7.37 -21.33
N THR A 155 -1.87 6.26 -22.05
CA THR A 155 -3.23 5.74 -22.25
C THR A 155 -3.81 5.24 -20.93
N ILE A 156 -2.99 4.57 -20.12
CA ILE A 156 -3.38 4.14 -18.77
C ILE A 156 -3.67 5.36 -17.89
N GLY A 157 -2.82 6.39 -17.96
CA GLY A 157 -3.00 7.61 -17.19
C GLY A 157 -4.29 8.35 -17.51
N GLU A 158 -4.65 8.45 -18.78
CA GLU A 158 -5.90 9.08 -19.23
C GLU A 158 -7.14 8.32 -18.72
N ILE A 159 -7.13 6.98 -18.78
CA ILE A 159 -8.23 6.13 -18.30
C ILE A 159 -8.38 6.26 -16.78
N ILE A 160 -7.27 6.30 -16.02
CA ILE A 160 -7.30 6.49 -14.57
C ILE A 160 -7.85 7.88 -14.22
N ALA A 161 -7.43 8.93 -14.93
CA ALA A 161 -7.95 10.29 -14.72
C ALA A 161 -9.44 10.37 -15.03
N GLU A 162 -9.91 9.70 -16.10
CA GLU A 162 -11.33 9.61 -16.41
C GLU A 162 -12.10 8.86 -15.33
N ALA A 163 -11.54 7.77 -14.81
CA ALA A 163 -12.13 6.99 -13.71
C ALA A 163 -12.32 7.87 -12.47
N ILE A 164 -11.26 8.55 -12.03
CA ILE A 164 -11.29 9.44 -10.85
C ILE A 164 -12.24 10.61 -11.04
N ASP A 165 -12.27 11.22 -12.25
CA ASP A 165 -13.17 12.32 -12.57
C ASP A 165 -14.66 11.90 -12.47
N LYS A 166 -14.99 10.69 -12.93
CA LYS A 166 -16.36 10.16 -12.91
C LYS A 166 -16.85 9.78 -11.51
N VAL A 167 -16.00 9.16 -10.69
CA VAL A 167 -16.39 8.72 -9.34
C VAL A 167 -16.11 9.78 -8.27
N GLY A 168 -15.36 10.84 -8.61
CA GLY A 168 -14.94 11.89 -7.68
C GLY A 168 -13.77 11.48 -6.78
N LYS A 169 -13.29 12.45 -5.99
CA LYS A 169 -12.08 12.28 -5.13
C LYS A 169 -12.23 11.14 -4.12
N GLU A 170 -13.41 10.99 -3.54
CA GLU A 170 -13.76 9.95 -2.56
C GLU A 170 -14.20 8.62 -3.20
N GLY A 171 -14.37 8.61 -4.51
CA GLY A 171 -14.84 7.46 -5.25
C GLY A 171 -13.83 6.32 -5.30
N VAL A 172 -14.33 5.13 -5.58
CA VAL A 172 -13.51 3.92 -5.65
C VAL A 172 -13.12 3.61 -7.09
N VAL A 173 -11.85 3.37 -7.31
CA VAL A 173 -11.33 2.84 -8.57
C VAL A 173 -10.70 1.49 -8.29
N THR A 174 -11.19 0.44 -8.96
CA THR A 174 -10.67 -0.93 -8.87
C THR A 174 -10.16 -1.41 -10.21
N VAL A 175 -9.27 -2.39 -10.20
CA VAL A 175 -8.73 -3.00 -11.42
C VAL A 175 -9.10 -4.46 -11.46
N GLU A 176 -9.61 -4.92 -12.59
CA GLU A 176 -10.01 -6.30 -12.82
C GLU A 176 -9.34 -6.86 -14.07
N GLU A 177 -9.11 -8.17 -14.06
CA GLU A 177 -8.62 -8.89 -15.23
C GLU A 177 -9.76 -9.08 -16.24
N SER A 178 -9.45 -8.96 -17.51
CA SER A 178 -10.40 -9.16 -18.60
C SER A 178 -9.83 -10.11 -19.65
N ASN A 179 -10.71 -10.90 -20.23
CA ASN A 179 -10.38 -11.77 -21.37
C ASN A 179 -10.37 -11.01 -22.71
N THR A 180 -10.64 -9.71 -22.70
CA THR A 180 -10.60 -8.85 -23.89
C THR A 180 -9.24 -8.20 -24.03
N PHE A 181 -8.87 -7.77 -25.25
CA PHE A 181 -7.65 -7.01 -25.45
C PHE A 181 -7.87 -5.53 -25.07
N GLY A 182 -6.83 -4.92 -24.51
CA GLY A 182 -6.83 -3.51 -24.16
C GLY A 182 -7.34 -3.21 -22.75
N ILE A 183 -7.70 -1.95 -22.52
CA ILE A 183 -8.17 -1.46 -21.22
C ILE A 183 -9.54 -0.83 -21.43
N GLN A 184 -10.49 -1.17 -20.57
CA GLN A 184 -11.86 -0.64 -20.61
C GLN A 184 -12.22 -0.09 -19.23
N LEU A 185 -12.99 1.01 -19.22
CA LEU A 185 -13.53 1.61 -18.02
C LEU A 185 -15.04 1.33 -17.93
N GLU A 186 -15.45 0.69 -16.86
CA GLU A 186 -16.86 0.50 -16.52
C GLU A 186 -17.18 1.22 -15.21
N LEU A 187 -18.38 1.79 -15.13
CA LEU A 187 -18.90 2.38 -13.91
C LEU A 187 -19.99 1.48 -13.35
N THR A 188 -19.90 1.18 -12.06
CA THR A 188 -20.87 0.34 -11.37
C THR A 188 -21.21 0.90 -10.00
N GLU A 189 -22.31 0.44 -9.43
CA GLU A 189 -22.67 0.77 -8.06
C GLU A 189 -21.74 0.05 -7.09
N GLY A 190 -21.41 0.71 -5.99
CA GLY A 190 -20.51 0.15 -5.00
C GLY A 190 -20.15 1.15 -3.91
N MET A 191 -19.44 0.68 -2.91
CA MET A 191 -19.08 1.49 -1.74
C MET A 191 -17.79 1.00 -1.10
N ARG A 192 -17.00 1.92 -0.55
CA ARG A 192 -15.84 1.62 0.30
C ARG A 192 -16.04 2.19 1.70
N PHE A 193 -15.59 1.44 2.71
CA PHE A 193 -15.54 1.92 4.09
C PHE A 193 -14.28 1.46 4.82
N ASP A 194 -13.87 2.25 5.82
CA ASP A 194 -12.58 2.15 6.51
C ASP A 194 -12.61 1.11 7.64
N LYS A 195 -12.88 -0.15 7.31
CA LYS A 195 -12.77 -1.32 8.18
C LYS A 195 -12.33 -2.51 7.38
N GLY A 196 -11.25 -3.13 7.79
CA GLY A 196 -10.70 -4.32 7.16
C GLY A 196 -11.09 -5.61 7.86
N TYR A 197 -10.48 -6.71 7.46
CA TYR A 197 -10.75 -8.03 8.05
C TYR A 197 -10.34 -8.09 9.53
N VAL A 198 -11.16 -8.78 10.34
CA VAL A 198 -10.89 -8.92 11.79
C VAL A 198 -9.73 -9.88 12.09
N SER A 199 -9.30 -10.68 11.13
CA SER A 199 -8.20 -11.64 11.30
C SER A 199 -7.44 -11.81 9.99
N ALA A 200 -6.10 -11.75 10.05
CA ALA A 200 -5.22 -11.99 8.90
C ALA A 200 -5.35 -13.41 8.32
N TYR A 201 -5.83 -14.37 9.09
CA TYR A 201 -6.12 -15.73 8.60
C TYR A 201 -7.29 -15.79 7.62
N MET A 202 -8.07 -14.71 7.48
CA MET A 202 -9.16 -14.60 6.50
C MET A 202 -8.69 -14.17 5.11
N VAL A 203 -7.44 -13.77 4.95
CA VAL A 203 -6.81 -13.40 3.68
C VAL A 203 -6.89 -14.55 2.67
N THR A 204 -7.31 -14.25 1.44
CA THR A 204 -7.38 -15.22 0.33
C THR A 204 -6.22 -15.08 -0.64
N ASP A 205 -5.61 -13.89 -0.70
CA ASP A 205 -4.41 -13.59 -1.48
C ASP A 205 -3.29 -13.15 -0.51
N PRO A 206 -2.40 -14.06 -0.11
CA PRO A 206 -1.31 -13.75 0.83
C PRO A 206 -0.27 -12.76 0.28
N GLU A 207 -0.08 -12.73 -1.06
CA GLU A 207 0.88 -11.82 -1.69
C GLU A 207 0.44 -10.36 -1.54
N ARG A 208 -0.87 -10.13 -1.70
CA ARG A 208 -1.48 -8.81 -1.59
C ARG A 208 -2.04 -8.48 -0.21
N GLN A 209 -2.05 -9.44 0.70
CA GLN A 209 -2.68 -9.33 2.03
C GLN A 209 -4.16 -8.93 1.93
N GLU A 210 -4.86 -9.43 0.93
CA GLU A 210 -6.27 -9.14 0.64
C GLU A 210 -7.15 -10.38 0.76
N ALA A 211 -8.40 -10.17 1.15
CA ALA A 211 -9.44 -11.18 1.05
C ALA A 211 -10.40 -10.79 -0.08
N VAL A 212 -10.51 -11.62 -1.11
CA VAL A 212 -11.40 -11.40 -2.25
C VAL A 212 -12.52 -12.43 -2.21
N LEU A 213 -13.76 -11.95 -2.21
CA LEU A 213 -14.97 -12.76 -2.30
C LEU A 213 -15.71 -12.42 -3.60
N GLU A 214 -16.05 -13.43 -4.37
CA GLU A 214 -16.81 -13.26 -5.62
C GLU A 214 -18.20 -13.85 -5.45
N ASP A 215 -19.22 -13.14 -5.94
CA ASP A 215 -20.64 -13.47 -5.85
C ASP A 215 -21.06 -13.84 -4.41
N ALA A 216 -20.71 -12.95 -3.48
CA ALA A 216 -20.83 -13.16 -2.05
C ALA A 216 -22.23 -12.78 -1.51
N TYR A 217 -22.68 -13.54 -0.51
CA TYR A 217 -23.70 -13.07 0.41
C TYR A 217 -23.10 -12.08 1.42
N VAL A 218 -23.90 -11.10 1.86
CA VAL A 218 -23.50 -10.08 2.82
C VAL A 218 -24.46 -10.12 4.01
N LEU A 219 -23.98 -10.61 5.14
CA LEU A 219 -24.69 -10.56 6.41
C LEU A 219 -24.35 -9.24 7.13
N ILE A 220 -25.35 -8.46 7.46
CA ILE A 220 -25.21 -7.14 8.10
C ILE A 220 -25.90 -7.20 9.46
N ALA A 221 -25.14 -7.12 10.55
CA ALA A 221 -25.64 -7.18 11.92
C ALA A 221 -25.24 -5.93 12.71
N ASN A 222 -26.17 -5.36 13.48
CA ASN A 222 -25.87 -4.21 14.33
C ASN A 222 -25.22 -4.59 15.67
N ASN A 223 -25.28 -5.87 16.05
CA ASN A 223 -24.81 -6.38 17.34
C ASN A 223 -23.46 -7.08 17.20
N LYS A 224 -22.79 -7.30 18.33
CA LYS A 224 -21.62 -8.17 18.42
C LYS A 224 -22.00 -9.63 18.18
N ILE A 225 -21.11 -10.36 17.50
CA ILE A 225 -21.24 -11.79 17.26
C ILE A 225 -20.08 -12.51 17.97
N SER A 226 -20.36 -13.17 19.09
CA SER A 226 -19.37 -13.91 19.88
C SER A 226 -19.65 -15.41 19.93
N ASN A 227 -20.92 -15.81 19.78
CA ASN A 227 -21.38 -17.18 19.89
C ASN A 227 -21.66 -17.77 18.51
N MET A 228 -21.05 -18.92 18.22
CA MET A 228 -21.27 -19.60 16.93
C MET A 228 -22.69 -20.16 16.78
N LYS A 229 -23.37 -20.49 17.88
CA LYS A 229 -24.73 -20.99 17.86
C LYS A 229 -25.70 -20.06 17.11
N ASP A 230 -25.56 -18.75 17.33
CA ASP A 230 -26.46 -17.75 16.74
C ASP A 230 -26.20 -17.57 15.23
N LEU A 231 -24.97 -17.80 14.82
CA LEU A 231 -24.53 -17.65 13.43
C LEU A 231 -24.73 -18.93 12.60
N LEU A 232 -24.71 -20.10 13.25
CA LEU A 232 -24.71 -21.41 12.58
C LEU A 232 -25.86 -21.61 11.59
N PRO A 233 -27.12 -21.24 11.91
CA PRO A 233 -28.24 -21.47 11.00
C PRO A 233 -28.08 -20.76 9.65
N ILE A 234 -27.56 -19.54 9.64
CA ILE A 234 -27.35 -18.80 8.38
C ILE A 234 -26.10 -19.27 7.65
N VAL A 235 -25.03 -19.61 8.37
CA VAL A 235 -23.81 -20.17 7.78
C VAL A 235 -24.11 -21.48 7.04
N ASP A 236 -24.90 -22.37 7.64
CA ASP A 236 -25.29 -23.63 6.99
C ASP A 236 -26.08 -23.40 5.69
N LYS A 237 -27.01 -22.43 5.69
CA LYS A 237 -27.78 -22.06 4.49
C LYS A 237 -26.87 -21.50 3.37
N VAL A 238 -25.91 -20.64 3.71
CA VAL A 238 -24.96 -20.05 2.76
C VAL A 238 -24.00 -21.13 2.23
N MET A 239 -23.55 -22.05 3.08
CA MET A 239 -22.73 -23.20 2.67
C MET A 239 -23.48 -24.09 1.69
N GLN A 240 -24.75 -24.40 1.95
CA GLN A 240 -25.60 -25.19 1.03
C GLN A 240 -25.80 -24.48 -0.31
N ALA A 241 -25.84 -23.14 -0.31
CA ALA A 241 -25.90 -22.34 -1.55
C ALA A 241 -24.54 -22.29 -2.31
N GLY A 242 -23.47 -22.81 -1.72
CA GLY A 242 -22.13 -22.84 -2.35
C GLY A 242 -21.48 -21.48 -2.59
N LYS A 243 -21.88 -20.45 -1.82
CA LYS A 243 -21.41 -19.08 -1.99
C LYS A 243 -20.54 -18.64 -0.80
N PRO A 244 -19.60 -17.71 -1.01
CA PRO A 244 -18.87 -17.10 0.09
C PRO A 244 -19.76 -16.13 0.90
N LEU A 245 -19.35 -15.84 2.14
CA LEU A 245 -20.06 -14.96 3.05
C LEU A 245 -19.15 -13.82 3.56
N LEU A 246 -19.58 -12.58 3.33
CA LEU A 246 -19.10 -11.42 4.06
C LEU A 246 -19.97 -11.20 5.30
N ILE A 247 -19.36 -11.07 6.47
CA ILE A 247 -20.05 -10.75 7.73
C ILE A 247 -19.62 -9.35 8.17
N ILE A 248 -20.59 -8.43 8.27
CA ILE A 248 -20.38 -7.08 8.79
C ILE A 248 -21.15 -6.98 10.10
N ALA A 249 -20.44 -6.80 11.21
CA ALA A 249 -21.05 -6.70 12.52
C ALA A 249 -20.34 -5.67 13.40
N GLU A 250 -20.95 -5.26 14.52
CA GLU A 250 -20.28 -4.36 15.47
C GLU A 250 -18.90 -4.88 15.86
N ASP A 251 -18.81 -6.15 16.21
CA ASP A 251 -17.59 -6.90 16.41
C ASP A 251 -17.86 -8.40 16.18
N ILE A 252 -16.83 -9.13 15.77
CA ILE A 252 -16.85 -10.58 15.68
C ILE A 252 -15.68 -11.12 16.49
N GLU A 253 -15.98 -11.84 17.56
CA GLU A 253 -14.99 -12.28 18.54
C GLU A 253 -15.29 -13.69 19.08
N GLY A 254 -14.43 -14.19 19.96
CA GLY A 254 -14.63 -15.43 20.71
C GLY A 254 -14.77 -16.68 19.83
N GLU A 255 -15.77 -17.51 20.18
CA GLU A 255 -16.01 -18.80 19.52
C GLU A 255 -16.42 -18.62 18.04
N ALA A 256 -17.21 -17.59 17.72
CA ALA A 256 -17.65 -17.32 16.37
C ALA A 256 -16.47 -17.03 15.44
N LEU A 257 -15.57 -16.13 15.84
CA LEU A 257 -14.38 -15.81 15.06
C LEU A 257 -13.46 -17.03 14.89
N ALA A 258 -13.19 -17.75 15.97
CA ALA A 258 -12.30 -18.93 15.94
C ALA A 258 -12.86 -19.99 14.98
N THR A 259 -14.15 -20.26 15.01
CA THR A 259 -14.79 -21.26 14.16
C THR A 259 -14.77 -20.85 12.68
N LEU A 260 -15.05 -19.58 12.35
CA LEU A 260 -14.98 -19.07 10.98
C LEU A 260 -13.55 -19.19 10.43
N VAL A 261 -12.54 -18.79 11.21
CA VAL A 261 -11.12 -18.90 10.82
C VAL A 261 -10.70 -20.34 10.58
N VAL A 262 -11.05 -21.28 11.48
CA VAL A 262 -10.72 -22.70 11.32
C VAL A 262 -11.37 -23.30 10.06
N ASN A 263 -12.65 -23.00 9.81
CA ASN A 263 -13.34 -23.50 8.63
C ASN A 263 -12.78 -22.93 7.32
N LYS A 264 -12.35 -21.65 7.33
CA LYS A 264 -11.68 -21.03 6.20
C LYS A 264 -10.31 -21.67 5.94
N ILE A 265 -9.48 -21.88 6.96
CA ILE A 265 -8.16 -22.53 6.84
C ILE A 265 -8.30 -23.95 6.30
N ARG A 266 -9.34 -24.69 6.73
CA ARG A 266 -9.65 -26.05 6.24
C ARG A 266 -10.26 -26.08 4.83
N GLY A 267 -10.56 -24.92 4.24
CA GLY A 267 -11.21 -24.83 2.93
C GLY A 267 -12.68 -25.28 2.92
N ILE A 268 -13.31 -25.44 4.09
CA ILE A 268 -14.70 -25.90 4.23
C ILE A 268 -15.67 -24.79 3.88
N PHE A 269 -15.39 -23.56 4.37
CA PHE A 269 -16.27 -22.41 4.16
C PHE A 269 -15.48 -21.13 3.91
N LYS A 270 -15.78 -20.46 2.83
CA LYS A 270 -15.14 -19.21 2.43
C LYS A 270 -15.91 -18.04 3.06
N SER A 271 -15.41 -17.50 4.16
CA SER A 271 -16.00 -16.36 4.84
C SER A 271 -14.96 -15.35 5.27
N VAL A 272 -15.37 -14.08 5.31
CA VAL A 272 -14.59 -12.97 5.86
C VAL A 272 -15.47 -12.15 6.77
N ALA A 273 -14.95 -11.80 7.94
CA ALA A 273 -15.62 -10.96 8.91
C ALA A 273 -14.92 -9.60 8.99
N VAL A 274 -15.72 -8.53 9.02
CA VAL A 274 -15.26 -7.15 9.15
C VAL A 274 -16.08 -6.42 10.20
N LYS A 275 -15.48 -5.43 10.86
CA LYS A 275 -16.21 -4.58 11.80
C LYS A 275 -17.06 -3.56 11.05
N ALA A 276 -18.24 -3.27 11.59
CA ALA A 276 -19.10 -2.23 11.06
C ALA A 276 -18.44 -0.85 11.13
N PRO A 277 -18.57 -0.02 10.07
CA PRO A 277 -18.04 1.33 10.09
C PRO A 277 -18.82 2.26 11.00
N GLY A 278 -18.15 3.22 11.63
CA GLY A 278 -18.76 4.21 12.52
C GLY A 278 -19.08 3.69 13.92
N PHE A 279 -19.71 4.55 14.72
CA PHE A 279 -20.13 4.28 16.10
C PHE A 279 -21.52 4.84 16.35
N GLY A 280 -22.29 4.20 17.28
CA GLY A 280 -23.63 4.65 17.68
C GLY A 280 -24.59 4.78 16.49
N ASP A 281 -25.33 5.88 16.41
CA ASP A 281 -26.33 6.09 15.35
C ASP A 281 -25.73 6.21 13.95
N ARG A 282 -24.49 6.68 13.84
CA ARG A 282 -23.75 6.69 12.56
C ARG A 282 -23.50 5.29 12.05
N ARG A 283 -23.13 4.36 12.93
CA ARG A 283 -22.97 2.95 12.54
C ARG A 283 -24.27 2.39 11.99
N LYS A 284 -25.40 2.64 12.65
CA LYS A 284 -26.72 2.21 12.19
C LYS A 284 -27.04 2.77 10.80
N ALA A 285 -26.77 4.06 10.58
CA ALA A 285 -26.98 4.71 9.30
C ALA A 285 -26.09 4.13 8.18
N MET A 286 -24.82 3.86 8.47
CA MET A 286 -23.91 3.26 7.50
C MET A 286 -24.25 1.80 7.20
N LEU A 287 -24.66 1.01 8.21
CA LEU A 287 -25.16 -0.35 7.98
C LEU A 287 -26.39 -0.35 7.10
N GLN A 288 -27.29 0.62 7.27
CA GLN A 288 -28.47 0.78 6.42
C GLN A 288 -28.10 1.15 4.98
N ASP A 289 -27.09 1.99 4.78
CA ASP A 289 -26.58 2.35 3.45
C ASP A 289 -26.01 1.12 2.74
N ILE A 290 -25.23 0.29 3.46
CA ILE A 290 -24.70 -0.98 2.94
C ILE A 290 -25.83 -1.96 2.63
N ALA A 291 -26.85 -2.04 3.47
CA ALA A 291 -28.01 -2.91 3.25
C ALA A 291 -28.77 -2.52 1.98
N ILE A 292 -29.02 -1.23 1.77
CA ILE A 292 -29.68 -0.72 0.55
C ILE A 292 -28.82 -1.00 -0.68
N LEU A 293 -27.51 -0.77 -0.59
CA LEU A 293 -26.58 -1.02 -1.71
C LEU A 293 -26.55 -2.50 -2.12
N THR A 294 -26.60 -3.41 -1.14
CA THR A 294 -26.47 -4.85 -1.38
C THR A 294 -27.82 -5.58 -1.53
N GLY A 295 -28.94 -4.87 -1.34
CA GLY A 295 -30.28 -5.44 -1.36
C GLY A 295 -30.59 -6.33 -0.16
N GLY A 296 -29.89 -6.14 0.95
CA GLY A 296 -30.08 -6.89 2.20
C GLY A 296 -30.84 -6.11 3.26
N GLN A 297 -30.86 -6.68 4.46
CA GLN A 297 -31.46 -6.09 5.65
C GLN A 297 -30.46 -6.04 6.80
N VAL A 298 -30.54 -5.00 7.63
CA VAL A 298 -29.76 -4.92 8.86
C VAL A 298 -30.42 -5.79 9.92
N ILE A 299 -29.73 -6.81 10.38
CA ILE A 299 -30.19 -7.68 11.48
C ILE A 299 -29.89 -6.95 12.79
N ALA A 300 -30.95 -6.53 13.47
CA ALA A 300 -30.89 -5.81 14.74
C ALA A 300 -32.01 -6.24 15.67
N GLU A 301 -31.70 -6.54 16.91
CA GLU A 301 -32.66 -6.96 17.92
C GLU A 301 -33.67 -5.84 18.24
N GLU A 302 -33.26 -4.58 18.10
CA GLU A 302 -34.12 -3.41 18.30
C GLU A 302 -35.33 -3.38 17.36
N VAL A 303 -35.21 -3.97 16.18
CA VAL A 303 -36.31 -4.10 15.19
C VAL A 303 -36.92 -5.51 15.18
N GLY A 304 -36.58 -6.35 16.17
CA GLY A 304 -37.13 -7.70 16.33
C GLY A 304 -36.46 -8.75 15.44
N LEU A 305 -35.37 -8.42 14.75
CA LEU A 305 -34.61 -9.35 13.91
C LEU A 305 -33.45 -9.96 14.71
N LYS A 306 -33.52 -11.28 14.89
CA LYS A 306 -32.47 -12.04 15.57
C LYS A 306 -31.60 -12.79 14.57
N LEU A 307 -30.31 -12.92 14.89
CA LEU A 307 -29.35 -13.60 14.06
C LEU A 307 -29.70 -15.07 13.78
N GLU A 308 -30.19 -15.78 14.81
CA GLU A 308 -30.63 -17.18 14.75
C GLU A 308 -31.78 -17.43 13.75
N ASN A 309 -32.59 -16.39 13.48
CA ASN A 309 -33.75 -16.46 12.60
C ASN A 309 -33.50 -15.85 11.21
N THR A 310 -32.23 -15.59 10.87
CA THR A 310 -31.88 -14.97 9.59
C THR A 310 -32.07 -15.95 8.43
N GLU A 311 -32.71 -15.47 7.36
CA GLU A 311 -32.93 -16.21 6.11
C GLU A 311 -32.04 -15.66 4.99
N LEU A 312 -31.77 -16.49 3.95
CA LEU A 312 -30.98 -16.07 2.79
C LEU A 312 -31.55 -14.82 2.09
N ALA A 313 -32.88 -14.66 2.09
CA ALA A 313 -33.52 -13.48 1.52
C ALA A 313 -33.29 -12.18 2.27
N MET A 314 -32.79 -12.24 3.52
CA MET A 314 -32.43 -11.07 4.32
C MET A 314 -30.98 -10.65 4.09
N LEU A 315 -30.16 -11.53 3.48
CA LEU A 315 -28.78 -11.23 3.17
C LEU A 315 -28.67 -10.34 1.93
N GLY A 316 -27.77 -9.38 2.00
CA GLY A 316 -27.33 -8.65 0.81
C GLY A 316 -26.49 -9.55 -0.12
N ARG A 317 -26.27 -9.07 -1.33
CA ARG A 317 -25.39 -9.71 -2.32
C ARG A 317 -24.47 -8.70 -2.96
N ALA A 318 -23.27 -9.13 -3.32
CA ALA A 318 -22.32 -8.35 -4.08
C ALA A 318 -21.59 -9.24 -5.08
N ARG A 319 -21.37 -8.73 -6.30
CA ARG A 319 -20.59 -9.46 -7.32
C ARG A 319 -19.17 -9.69 -6.84
N LYS A 320 -18.55 -8.68 -6.23
CA LYS A 320 -17.19 -8.79 -5.69
C LYS A 320 -17.04 -7.97 -4.42
N VAL A 321 -16.28 -8.49 -3.47
CA VAL A 321 -15.85 -7.75 -2.29
C VAL A 321 -14.34 -7.91 -2.13
N VAL A 322 -13.65 -6.79 -1.95
CA VAL A 322 -12.22 -6.75 -1.69
C VAL A 322 -12.00 -6.17 -0.29
N ILE A 323 -11.34 -6.94 0.56
CA ILE A 323 -11.09 -6.56 1.96
C ILE A 323 -9.59 -6.57 2.20
N THR A 324 -9.05 -5.42 2.58
CA THR A 324 -7.67 -5.27 3.05
C THR A 324 -7.62 -5.29 4.57
N LYS A 325 -6.47 -5.02 5.15
CA LYS A 325 -6.32 -4.87 6.59
C LYS A 325 -7.17 -3.72 7.17
N ASP A 326 -7.35 -2.64 6.42
CA ASP A 326 -7.91 -1.39 6.91
C ASP A 326 -9.22 -1.00 6.21
N GLU A 327 -9.53 -1.57 5.05
CA GLU A 327 -10.65 -1.16 4.21
C GLU A 327 -11.44 -2.34 3.64
N THR A 328 -12.73 -2.10 3.37
CA THR A 328 -13.62 -3.02 2.64
C THR A 328 -14.25 -2.27 1.46
N THR A 329 -14.12 -2.82 0.27
CA THR A 329 -14.74 -2.33 -0.97
C THR A 329 -15.78 -3.34 -1.47
N ILE A 330 -17.02 -2.90 -1.61
CA ILE A 330 -18.12 -3.66 -2.22
C ILE A 330 -18.28 -3.14 -3.65
N VAL A 331 -18.18 -4.04 -4.60
CA VAL A 331 -18.31 -3.75 -6.04
C VAL A 331 -19.57 -4.43 -6.55
N GLU A 332 -20.45 -3.67 -7.18
CA GLU A 332 -21.70 -4.13 -7.77
C GLU A 332 -22.58 -4.88 -6.75
N GLY A 333 -23.17 -4.09 -5.86
CA GLY A 333 -24.20 -4.58 -4.94
C GLY A 333 -25.50 -4.91 -5.69
N ALA A 334 -26.26 -5.87 -5.18
CA ALA A 334 -27.54 -6.29 -5.79
C ALA A 334 -28.73 -5.43 -5.32
N GLY A 335 -28.48 -4.23 -4.79
CA GLY A 335 -29.51 -3.29 -4.36
C GLY A 335 -30.30 -2.72 -5.54
N ASP A 336 -31.52 -2.30 -5.27
CA ASP A 336 -32.38 -1.63 -6.24
C ASP A 336 -31.89 -0.19 -6.48
N ALA A 337 -31.65 0.17 -7.74
CA ALA A 337 -31.11 1.47 -8.12
C ALA A 337 -32.00 2.66 -7.68
N ASP A 338 -33.32 2.48 -7.66
CA ASP A 338 -34.24 3.54 -7.24
C ASP A 338 -34.22 3.71 -5.72
N GLN A 339 -34.01 2.62 -4.96
CA GLN A 339 -33.81 2.70 -3.51
C GLN A 339 -32.48 3.38 -3.15
N ILE A 340 -31.42 3.09 -3.89
CA ILE A 340 -30.11 3.75 -3.73
C ILE A 340 -30.24 5.25 -4.01
N LYS A 341 -30.88 5.64 -5.12
CA LYS A 341 -31.16 7.05 -5.44
C LYS A 341 -32.01 7.74 -4.36
N GLY A 342 -33.05 7.07 -3.91
CA GLY A 342 -33.91 7.57 -2.82
C GLY A 342 -33.11 7.82 -1.53
N ARG A 343 -32.16 6.93 -1.21
CA ARG A 343 -31.27 7.09 -0.06
C ARG A 343 -30.30 8.25 -0.21
N VAL A 344 -29.72 8.42 -1.40
CA VAL A 344 -28.86 9.56 -1.76
C VAL A 344 -29.61 10.88 -1.56
N GLU A 345 -30.85 10.99 -2.07
CA GLU A 345 -31.68 12.18 -1.91
C GLU A 345 -32.08 12.43 -0.44
N GLN A 346 -32.26 11.38 0.35
CA GLN A 346 -32.49 11.52 1.78
C GLN A 346 -31.27 12.14 2.48
N ILE A 347 -30.05 11.63 2.20
CA ILE A 347 -28.82 12.16 2.80
C ILE A 347 -28.61 13.62 2.39
N ARG A 348 -28.87 13.99 1.13
CA ARG A 348 -28.79 15.39 0.68
C ARG A 348 -29.69 16.29 1.50
N ARG A 349 -30.93 15.88 1.74
CA ARG A 349 -31.86 16.64 2.59
C ARG A 349 -31.39 16.73 4.04
N GLU A 350 -30.77 15.68 4.58
CA GLU A 350 -30.18 15.72 5.91
C GLU A 350 -29.01 16.73 5.98
N ILE A 351 -28.18 16.84 4.92
CA ILE A 351 -27.10 17.84 4.81
C ILE A 351 -27.67 19.26 4.81
N ASP A 352 -28.75 19.50 4.06
CA ASP A 352 -29.38 20.82 3.96
C ASP A 352 -30.05 21.26 5.26
N ASN A 353 -30.53 20.32 6.06
CA ASN A 353 -31.28 20.57 7.29
C ASN A 353 -30.43 20.56 8.57
N THR A 354 -29.15 20.20 8.51
CA THR A 354 -28.30 20.17 9.71
C THR A 354 -27.66 21.53 9.99
N ASP A 355 -27.74 21.98 11.25
CA ASP A 355 -27.10 23.18 11.75
C ASP A 355 -25.66 22.94 12.23
N SER A 356 -25.25 21.66 12.35
CA SER A 356 -23.93 21.25 12.82
C SER A 356 -22.96 21.10 11.64
N ASP A 357 -21.91 21.90 11.61
CA ASP A 357 -20.85 21.80 10.57
C ASP A 357 -20.16 20.42 10.59
N TYR A 358 -19.96 19.85 11.77
CA TYR A 358 -19.40 18.52 11.93
C TYR A 358 -20.33 17.42 11.38
N ASP A 359 -21.63 17.49 11.65
CA ASP A 359 -22.57 16.51 11.12
C ASP A 359 -22.73 16.68 9.61
N ARG A 360 -22.72 17.93 9.12
CA ARG A 360 -22.72 18.23 7.69
C ARG A 360 -21.53 17.59 6.97
N GLU A 361 -20.32 17.72 7.51
CA GLU A 361 -19.12 17.08 6.96
C GLU A 361 -19.28 15.55 6.92
N LYS A 362 -19.73 14.93 7.99
CA LYS A 362 -19.91 13.47 8.06
C LYS A 362 -21.06 12.95 7.16
N LEU A 363 -22.08 13.73 6.95
CA LEU A 363 -23.13 13.41 5.98
C LEU A 363 -22.60 13.55 4.54
N GLN A 364 -21.76 14.55 4.25
CA GLN A 364 -21.12 14.71 2.96
C GLN A 364 -20.18 13.54 2.64
N GLU A 365 -19.36 13.10 3.60
CA GLU A 365 -18.52 11.89 3.45
C GLU A 365 -19.38 10.66 3.12
N ARG A 366 -20.49 10.47 3.83
CA ARG A 366 -21.41 9.35 3.62
C ARG A 366 -22.09 9.41 2.26
N LEU A 367 -22.51 10.62 1.84
CA LEU A 367 -23.08 10.87 0.52
C LEU A 367 -22.07 10.52 -0.57
N ALA A 368 -20.83 10.98 -0.46
CA ALA A 368 -19.77 10.72 -1.43
C ALA A 368 -19.50 9.22 -1.57
N LYS A 369 -19.48 8.47 -0.46
CA LYS A 369 -19.27 7.01 -0.46
C LYS A 369 -20.40 6.26 -1.16
N LEU A 370 -21.65 6.69 -1.02
CA LEU A 370 -22.82 6.00 -1.60
C LEU A 370 -23.09 6.44 -3.04
N ALA A 371 -22.95 7.74 -3.33
CA ALA A 371 -23.26 8.32 -4.65
C ALA A 371 -22.13 8.23 -5.66
N GLY A 372 -20.88 8.09 -5.20
CA GLY A 372 -19.69 8.04 -6.05
C GLY A 372 -19.58 6.78 -6.90
N GLY A 373 -20.14 5.67 -6.44
CA GLY A 373 -20.03 4.38 -7.13
C GLY A 373 -18.59 3.84 -7.17
N VAL A 374 -18.35 2.90 -8.06
CA VAL A 374 -17.05 2.28 -8.32
C VAL A 374 -16.72 2.34 -9.80
N ALA A 375 -15.55 2.85 -10.13
CA ALA A 375 -14.98 2.73 -11.46
C ALA A 375 -14.14 1.45 -11.54
N VAL A 376 -14.48 0.56 -12.44
CA VAL A 376 -13.79 -0.71 -12.67
C VAL A 376 -12.96 -0.58 -13.95
N ILE A 377 -11.64 -0.58 -13.80
CA ILE A 377 -10.71 -0.63 -14.93
C ILE A 377 -10.46 -2.10 -15.27
N LYS A 378 -10.95 -2.53 -16.41
CA LYS A 378 -10.74 -3.89 -16.92
C LYS A 378 -9.49 -3.93 -17.77
N ALA A 379 -8.48 -4.66 -17.29
CA ALA A 379 -7.21 -4.84 -17.97
C ALA A 379 -7.21 -6.18 -18.74
N GLY A 380 -6.87 -6.13 -20.02
CA GLY A 380 -6.69 -7.32 -20.85
C GLY A 380 -5.29 -7.38 -21.45
N ALA A 381 -4.78 -8.60 -21.69
CA ALA A 381 -3.49 -8.85 -22.31
C ALA A 381 -3.49 -10.17 -23.10
N ALA A 382 -2.42 -10.39 -23.88
CA ALA A 382 -2.30 -11.59 -24.70
C ALA A 382 -1.88 -12.84 -23.90
N THR A 383 -1.16 -12.64 -22.79
CA THR A 383 -0.67 -13.72 -21.92
C THR A 383 -1.02 -13.44 -20.46
N GLU A 384 -1.13 -14.48 -19.64
CA GLU A 384 -1.41 -14.35 -18.21
C GLU A 384 -0.31 -13.57 -17.47
N VAL A 385 0.95 -13.72 -17.87
CA VAL A 385 2.09 -13.00 -17.28
C VAL A 385 1.99 -11.51 -17.58
N GLU A 386 1.71 -11.14 -18.83
CA GLU A 386 1.50 -9.74 -19.23
C GLU A 386 0.27 -9.14 -18.53
N LEU A 387 -0.80 -9.92 -18.39
CA LEU A 387 -2.04 -9.51 -17.76
C LEU A 387 -1.81 -9.12 -16.29
N LYS A 388 -1.12 -9.97 -15.54
CA LYS A 388 -0.78 -9.72 -14.13
C LYS A 388 0.12 -8.50 -13.98
N GLU A 389 1.14 -8.37 -14.82
CA GLU A 389 2.04 -7.21 -14.80
C GLU A 389 1.27 -5.92 -15.11
N ARG A 390 0.45 -5.91 -16.17
CA ARG A 390 -0.37 -4.75 -16.56
C ARG A 390 -1.35 -4.35 -15.45
N LYS A 391 -2.01 -5.32 -14.83
CA LYS A 391 -2.93 -5.08 -13.72
C LYS A 391 -2.22 -4.41 -12.54
N HIS A 392 -1.09 -4.96 -12.08
CA HIS A 392 -0.31 -4.39 -10.98
C HIS A 392 0.11 -2.95 -11.29
N ARG A 393 0.61 -2.68 -12.49
CA ARG A 393 1.01 -1.36 -12.94
C ARG A 393 -0.15 -0.35 -12.95
N ILE A 394 -1.35 -0.78 -13.37
CA ILE A 394 -2.55 0.07 -13.31
C ILE A 394 -2.95 0.33 -11.85
N GLU A 395 -2.91 -0.68 -10.98
CA GLU A 395 -3.24 -0.54 -9.56
C GLU A 395 -2.30 0.43 -8.85
N ASP A 396 -0.99 0.35 -9.12
CA ASP A 396 0.00 1.29 -8.58
C ASP A 396 -0.26 2.71 -9.07
N ALA A 397 -0.56 2.88 -10.36
CA ALA A 397 -0.87 4.18 -10.93
C ALA A 397 -2.18 4.78 -10.36
N VAL A 398 -3.19 3.96 -10.08
CA VAL A 398 -4.42 4.40 -9.39
C VAL A 398 -4.12 4.89 -7.97
N ARG A 399 -3.29 4.14 -7.21
CA ARG A 399 -2.88 4.52 -5.85
C ARG A 399 -2.06 5.81 -5.86
N ASN A 400 -1.13 5.93 -6.81
CA ASN A 400 -0.30 7.11 -7.00
C ASN A 400 -1.16 8.35 -7.34
N ALA A 401 -2.10 8.22 -8.28
CA ALA A 401 -3.03 9.29 -8.63
C ALA A 401 -3.90 9.73 -7.45
N LYS A 402 -4.40 8.80 -6.64
CA LYS A 402 -5.14 9.12 -5.41
C LYS A 402 -4.28 9.85 -4.40
N ALA A 403 -3.05 9.41 -4.18
CA ALA A 403 -2.11 10.09 -3.29
C ALA A 403 -1.84 11.54 -3.74
N ALA A 404 -1.79 11.79 -5.06
CA ALA A 404 -1.66 13.14 -5.62
C ALA A 404 -2.91 14.00 -5.37
N VAL A 405 -4.10 13.43 -5.50
CA VAL A 405 -5.36 14.13 -5.22
C VAL A 405 -5.50 14.48 -3.73
N GLU A 406 -5.01 13.62 -2.83
CA GLU A 406 -5.09 13.81 -1.38
C GLU A 406 -4.17 14.92 -0.86
N GLU A 407 -2.90 14.92 -1.24
CA GLU A 407 -1.90 15.83 -0.65
C GLU A 407 -1.21 16.75 -1.67
N GLY A 408 -1.58 16.67 -2.94
CA GLY A 408 -0.95 17.45 -4.00
C GLY A 408 0.30 16.80 -4.59
N ILE A 409 0.91 17.52 -5.53
CA ILE A 409 2.09 17.10 -6.29
C ILE A 409 3.25 18.03 -6.10
N VAL A 410 4.46 17.52 -6.28
CA VAL A 410 5.73 18.25 -6.28
C VAL A 410 6.54 17.91 -7.53
N ALA A 411 7.62 18.65 -7.78
CA ALA A 411 8.57 18.31 -8.84
C ALA A 411 9.12 16.90 -8.66
N GLY A 412 8.93 16.03 -9.66
CA GLY A 412 9.26 14.63 -9.60
C GLY A 412 10.75 14.32 -9.75
N GLY A 413 11.06 13.02 -9.83
CA GLY A 413 12.43 12.55 -10.10
C GLY A 413 13.44 12.86 -8.99
N GLY A 414 13.00 13.00 -7.73
CA GLY A 414 13.85 13.33 -6.59
C GLY A 414 14.25 14.80 -6.50
N VAL A 415 13.77 15.65 -7.41
CA VAL A 415 14.07 17.10 -7.44
C VAL A 415 13.52 17.80 -6.22
N ALA A 416 12.24 17.56 -5.87
CA ALA A 416 11.61 18.20 -4.72
C ALA A 416 12.30 17.83 -3.39
N LEU A 417 12.73 16.58 -3.21
CA LEU A 417 13.52 16.17 -2.02
C LEU A 417 14.78 16.99 -1.86
N LEU A 418 15.55 17.12 -2.94
CA LEU A 418 16.81 17.88 -2.93
C LEU A 418 16.55 19.36 -2.65
N GLN A 419 15.56 19.96 -3.30
CA GLN A 419 15.24 21.38 -3.16
C GLN A 419 14.60 21.73 -1.81
N ALA A 420 13.76 20.84 -1.25
CA ALA A 420 13.22 21.00 0.10
C ALA A 420 14.32 21.12 1.16
N GLY A 421 15.45 20.43 0.96
CA GLY A 421 16.62 20.55 1.82
C GLY A 421 17.22 21.95 1.90
N LYS A 422 17.07 22.82 0.88
CA LYS A 422 17.62 24.18 0.90
C LYS A 422 17.09 25.01 2.07
N ASP A 423 15.82 24.87 2.40
CA ASP A 423 15.15 25.64 3.42
C ASP A 423 14.95 24.85 4.73
N ALA A 424 14.73 23.55 4.65
CA ALA A 424 14.46 22.69 5.80
C ALA A 424 15.57 22.79 6.88
N PHE A 425 16.83 22.83 6.45
CA PHE A 425 17.98 22.84 7.38
C PHE A 425 18.32 24.21 7.93
N LYS A 426 17.85 25.34 7.34
CA LYS A 426 18.14 26.69 7.80
C LYS A 426 17.59 26.99 9.20
N GLY A 427 16.49 26.36 9.58
CA GLY A 427 15.83 26.54 10.88
C GLY A 427 16.29 25.60 11.99
N LEU A 428 17.09 24.59 11.67
CA LEU A 428 17.50 23.57 12.63
C LEU A 428 18.71 24.05 13.45
N LYS A 429 18.47 24.30 14.73
CA LYS A 429 19.52 24.67 15.71
C LYS A 429 19.96 23.41 16.47
N LEU A 430 20.72 22.54 15.82
CA LEU A 430 21.25 21.31 16.39
C LEU A 430 22.74 21.43 16.70
N GLN A 431 23.23 20.65 17.68
CA GLN A 431 24.62 20.63 18.10
C GLN A 431 25.16 19.21 18.23
N GLY A 432 26.48 19.05 18.17
CA GLY A 432 27.14 17.75 18.32
C GLY A 432 26.59 16.71 17.33
N ASP A 433 26.39 15.50 17.81
CA ASP A 433 25.97 14.37 16.98
C ASP A 433 24.54 14.50 16.47
N GLU A 434 23.66 15.30 17.09
CA GLU A 434 22.37 15.64 16.49
C GLU A 434 22.54 16.47 15.21
N ALA A 435 23.49 17.41 15.17
CA ALA A 435 23.80 18.15 13.95
C ALA A 435 24.40 17.25 12.86
N THR A 436 25.23 16.27 13.26
CA THR A 436 25.74 15.23 12.38
C THR A 436 24.60 14.37 11.80
N GLY A 437 23.62 13.99 12.62
CA GLY A 437 22.41 13.29 12.17
C GLY A 437 21.64 14.08 11.12
N ALA A 438 21.48 15.39 11.29
CA ALA A 438 20.85 16.24 10.26
C ALA A 438 21.68 16.34 8.98
N GLN A 439 23.01 16.34 9.07
CA GLN A 439 23.88 16.31 7.90
C GLN A 439 23.77 14.99 7.13
N ILE A 440 23.59 13.85 7.82
CA ILE A 440 23.34 12.56 7.18
C ILE A 440 22.08 12.63 6.31
N VAL A 441 20.98 13.23 6.80
CA VAL A 441 19.77 13.42 6.01
C VAL A 441 20.04 14.33 4.81
N ARG A 442 20.74 15.44 5.01
CA ARG A 442 21.08 16.40 3.95
C ARG A 442 21.82 15.75 2.77
N GLU A 443 22.76 14.87 3.06
CA GLU A 443 23.49 14.13 2.03
C GLU A 443 22.61 13.09 1.36
N SER A 444 21.78 12.39 2.14
CA SER A 444 20.99 11.25 1.69
C SER A 444 19.78 11.64 0.81
N ILE A 445 19.18 12.80 1.00
CA ILE A 445 18.01 13.24 0.19
C ILE A 445 18.33 13.45 -1.28
N SER A 446 19.61 13.55 -1.65
CA SER A 446 20.06 13.60 -3.05
C SER A 446 20.12 12.22 -3.72
N ALA A 447 20.05 11.13 -2.94
CA ALA A 447 20.30 9.78 -3.44
C ALA A 447 19.29 9.32 -4.53
N PRO A 448 17.97 9.58 -4.43
CA PRO A 448 17.03 9.20 -5.48
C PRO A 448 17.34 9.87 -6.83
N LEU A 449 17.57 11.18 -6.84
CA LEU A 449 17.95 11.92 -8.05
C LEU A 449 19.27 11.38 -8.64
N LYS A 450 20.25 11.14 -7.78
CA LYS A 450 21.54 10.57 -8.19
C LYS A 450 21.37 9.19 -8.83
N GLN A 451 20.52 8.35 -8.26
CA GLN A 451 20.26 7.01 -8.80
C GLN A 451 19.55 7.07 -10.15
N ILE A 452 18.58 7.98 -10.32
CA ILE A 452 17.92 8.22 -11.60
C ILE A 452 18.94 8.67 -12.66
N ALA A 453 19.87 9.55 -12.30
CA ALA A 453 20.94 9.99 -13.18
C ALA A 453 21.87 8.83 -13.59
N VAL A 454 22.26 7.97 -12.62
CA VAL A 454 23.08 6.76 -12.90
C VAL A 454 22.34 5.84 -13.88
N ASN A 455 21.06 5.55 -13.65
CA ASN A 455 20.26 4.69 -14.52
C ASN A 455 20.09 5.29 -15.93
N ALA A 456 20.16 6.63 -16.05
CA ALA A 456 20.15 7.35 -17.32
C ALA A 456 21.54 7.46 -17.99
N GLY A 457 22.59 6.93 -17.36
CA GLY A 457 23.98 6.99 -17.89
C GLY A 457 24.64 8.35 -17.71
N MET A 458 24.17 9.16 -16.73
CA MET A 458 24.70 10.48 -16.42
C MET A 458 25.52 10.47 -15.13
N GLU A 459 26.43 11.45 -14.98
CA GLU A 459 27.25 11.59 -13.77
C GLU A 459 26.39 12.15 -12.61
N PRO A 460 26.14 11.35 -11.53
CA PRO A 460 25.18 11.68 -10.50
C PRO A 460 25.53 12.93 -9.69
N GLY A 461 26.83 13.16 -9.43
CA GLY A 461 27.30 14.33 -8.68
C GLY A 461 27.05 15.63 -9.43
N VAL A 462 27.36 15.64 -10.74
CA VAL A 462 27.15 16.79 -11.61
C VAL A 462 25.67 17.14 -11.74
N VAL A 463 24.82 16.13 -11.89
CA VAL A 463 23.36 16.32 -11.97
C VAL A 463 22.83 16.91 -10.68
N ALA A 464 23.18 16.34 -9.51
CA ALA A 464 22.70 16.81 -8.23
C ALA A 464 23.15 18.26 -7.95
N GLU A 465 24.40 18.61 -8.23
CA GLU A 465 24.92 19.97 -8.10
C GLU A 465 24.18 20.95 -9.01
N LYS A 466 24.00 20.57 -10.29
CA LYS A 466 23.27 21.41 -11.24
C LYS A 466 21.83 21.68 -10.78
N VAL A 467 21.08 20.63 -10.37
CA VAL A 467 19.71 20.76 -9.87
C VAL A 467 19.64 21.60 -8.58
N SER A 468 20.64 21.50 -7.70
CA SER A 468 20.72 22.32 -6.50
C SER A 468 20.81 23.82 -6.79
N ASN A 469 21.42 24.19 -7.93
CA ASN A 469 21.60 25.58 -8.34
C ASN A 469 20.49 26.11 -9.27
N LEU A 470 19.57 25.25 -9.71
CA LEU A 470 18.41 25.66 -10.51
C LEU A 470 17.34 26.35 -9.64
N PRO A 471 16.45 27.15 -10.26
CA PRO A 471 15.23 27.62 -9.61
C PRO A 471 14.38 26.45 -9.10
N ASP A 472 13.58 26.70 -8.07
CA ASP A 472 12.71 25.69 -7.51
C ASP A 472 11.71 25.19 -8.58
N GLY A 473 11.45 23.87 -8.58
CA GLY A 473 10.63 23.19 -9.57
C GLY A 473 11.33 22.85 -10.88
N GLN A 474 12.56 23.34 -11.12
CA GLN A 474 13.36 22.92 -12.28
C GLN A 474 14.27 21.74 -11.94
N GLY A 475 14.37 20.78 -12.86
CA GLY A 475 15.14 19.56 -12.65
C GLY A 475 15.44 18.80 -13.94
N LEU A 476 16.01 17.60 -13.78
CA LEU A 476 16.40 16.75 -14.89
C LEU A 476 15.20 15.93 -15.41
N ASN A 477 14.86 16.09 -16.68
CA ASN A 477 14.13 15.09 -17.43
C ASN A 477 15.08 13.95 -17.84
N ALA A 478 15.13 12.88 -17.08
CA ALA A 478 16.04 11.78 -17.30
C ALA A 478 15.74 10.95 -18.57
N ALA A 479 14.56 11.11 -19.17
CA ALA A 479 14.22 10.47 -20.44
C ALA A 479 14.93 11.16 -21.61
N THR A 480 15.01 12.52 -21.59
CA THR A 480 15.63 13.31 -22.67
C THR A 480 17.05 13.79 -22.36
N GLY A 481 17.41 13.88 -21.07
CA GLY A 481 18.68 14.46 -20.61
C GLY A 481 18.64 15.99 -20.45
N GLU A 482 17.50 16.62 -20.63
CA GLU A 482 17.32 18.06 -20.56
C GLU A 482 16.90 18.53 -19.15
N PHE A 483 17.23 19.79 -18.83
CA PHE A 483 16.80 20.42 -17.58
C PHE A 483 15.59 21.32 -17.89
N VAL A 484 14.46 21.00 -17.25
CA VAL A 484 13.15 21.59 -17.55
C VAL A 484 12.41 21.99 -16.28
N ASP A 485 11.33 22.78 -16.44
CA ASP A 485 10.33 22.96 -15.41
C ASP A 485 9.54 21.63 -15.28
N MET A 486 9.74 20.94 -14.16
CA MET A 486 9.25 19.57 -13.98
C MET A 486 7.74 19.48 -14.03
N LEU A 487 7.03 20.40 -13.35
CA LEU A 487 5.56 20.38 -13.32
C LEU A 487 4.97 20.69 -14.70
N LYS A 488 5.53 21.66 -15.44
CA LYS A 488 5.07 21.95 -16.81
C LYS A 488 5.39 20.84 -17.80
N ALA A 489 6.48 20.12 -17.57
CA ALA A 489 6.82 18.95 -18.37
C ALA A 489 6.01 17.69 -17.98
N GLY A 490 5.08 17.81 -17.03
CA GLY A 490 4.29 16.68 -16.53
C GLY A 490 5.06 15.72 -15.64
N ILE A 491 6.30 16.05 -15.22
CA ILE A 491 7.15 15.20 -14.37
C ILE A 491 6.93 15.59 -12.93
N ASN A 492 6.01 14.90 -12.29
CA ASN A 492 5.61 15.18 -10.92
C ASN A 492 5.54 13.90 -10.08
N ASP A 493 5.68 14.04 -8.77
CA ASP A 493 5.48 12.98 -7.79
C ASP A 493 4.43 13.45 -6.76
N PRO A 494 3.53 12.57 -6.27
CA PRO A 494 2.69 12.90 -5.14
C PRO A 494 3.54 13.21 -3.91
N VAL A 495 3.20 14.29 -3.22
CA VAL A 495 3.96 14.65 -2.01
C VAL A 495 3.82 13.59 -0.92
N LYS A 496 2.67 12.93 -0.84
CA LYS A 496 2.42 11.81 0.08
C LYS A 496 3.42 10.67 -0.12
N VAL A 497 3.70 10.30 -1.37
CA VAL A 497 4.69 9.28 -1.74
C VAL A 497 6.10 9.71 -1.31
N THR A 498 6.51 10.91 -1.72
CA THR A 498 7.86 11.42 -1.48
C THR A 498 8.17 11.56 0.01
N ARG A 499 7.22 12.13 0.81
CA ARG A 499 7.42 12.29 2.25
C ARG A 499 7.39 10.97 3.01
N SER A 500 6.49 10.04 2.63
CA SER A 500 6.39 8.72 3.27
C SER A 500 7.65 7.90 3.03
N ALA A 501 8.21 7.96 1.81
CA ALA A 501 9.48 7.32 1.49
C ALA A 501 10.62 7.80 2.40
N LEU A 502 10.73 9.12 2.61
CA LEU A 502 11.75 9.68 3.51
C LEU A 502 11.51 9.29 4.97
N GLN A 503 10.26 9.39 5.46
CA GLN A 503 9.92 9.10 6.85
C GLN A 503 10.17 7.63 7.19
N ASN A 504 9.76 6.70 6.34
CA ASN A 504 9.96 5.27 6.55
C ASN A 504 11.45 4.90 6.47
N ALA A 505 12.18 5.46 5.51
CA ALA A 505 13.62 5.27 5.39
C ALA A 505 14.38 5.79 6.62
N ALA A 506 14.05 6.99 7.11
CA ALA A 506 14.65 7.58 8.30
C ALA A 506 14.36 6.77 9.57
N SER A 507 13.11 6.28 9.73
CA SER A 507 12.71 5.45 10.87
C SER A 507 13.55 4.17 10.96
N ILE A 508 13.66 3.43 9.85
CA ILE A 508 14.42 2.17 9.82
C ILE A 508 15.94 2.44 9.93
N ALA A 509 16.45 3.48 9.26
CA ALA A 509 17.86 3.86 9.39
C ALA A 509 18.21 4.17 10.85
N GLY A 510 17.35 4.91 11.57
CA GLY A 510 17.54 5.20 12.99
C GLY A 510 17.60 3.94 13.87
N LEU A 511 16.75 2.95 13.60
CA LEU A 511 16.79 1.66 14.30
C LEU A 511 18.06 0.88 13.95
N PHE A 512 18.47 0.89 12.70
CA PHE A 512 19.66 0.22 12.22
C PHE A 512 20.93 0.75 12.90
N LEU A 513 21.06 2.08 12.98
CA LEU A 513 22.22 2.74 13.59
C LEU A 513 22.31 2.49 15.12
N THR A 514 21.18 2.35 15.79
CA THR A 514 21.13 2.07 17.24
C THR A 514 21.24 0.59 17.58
N THR A 515 21.37 -0.31 16.60
CA THR A 515 21.53 -1.74 16.83
C THR A 515 22.94 -2.05 17.31
N GLU A 516 23.04 -2.77 18.45
CA GLU A 516 24.30 -3.19 19.06
C GLU A 516 24.52 -4.71 18.97
N ALA A 517 23.43 -5.48 19.00
CA ALA A 517 23.48 -6.94 18.91
C ALA A 517 22.42 -7.46 17.93
N VAL A 518 22.77 -8.54 17.24
CA VAL A 518 21.85 -9.27 16.36
C VAL A 518 21.74 -10.71 16.84
N VAL A 519 20.51 -11.18 17.00
CA VAL A 519 20.18 -12.54 17.40
C VAL A 519 19.49 -13.24 16.25
N ALA A 520 20.18 -14.15 15.58
CA ALA A 520 19.68 -14.90 14.44
C ALA A 520 19.42 -16.38 14.79
N GLU A 521 18.61 -17.06 14.00
CA GLU A 521 18.46 -18.51 14.11
C GLU A 521 19.67 -19.21 13.49
N LYS A 522 20.17 -20.25 14.19
CA LYS A 522 21.24 -21.08 13.64
C LYS A 522 20.63 -21.93 12.51
N PRO A 523 21.18 -21.89 11.28
CA PRO A 523 20.70 -22.77 10.21
C PRO A 523 20.80 -24.24 10.65
N GLU A 524 19.73 -24.98 10.42
CA GLU A 524 19.78 -26.43 10.61
C GLU A 524 20.66 -27.03 9.51
N PRO A 525 21.60 -27.95 9.84
CA PRO A 525 22.34 -28.67 8.81
C PRO A 525 21.34 -29.40 7.93
N ALA A 526 21.50 -29.27 6.60
CA ALA A 526 20.68 -30.02 5.65
C ALA A 526 20.70 -31.50 6.06
N PRO A 527 19.54 -32.22 6.09
CA PRO A 527 19.50 -33.62 6.40
C PRO A 527 20.48 -34.33 5.47
N ALA A 528 21.44 -35.06 6.05
CA ALA A 528 22.41 -35.83 5.29
C ALA A 528 21.61 -36.68 4.29
N ALA A 529 21.93 -36.56 3.01
CA ALA A 529 21.29 -37.38 1.98
C ALA A 529 21.40 -38.84 2.46
N ALA A 530 20.25 -39.49 2.65
CA ALA A 530 20.22 -40.89 3.06
C ALA A 530 21.07 -41.62 2.03
N ALA A 531 22.12 -42.27 2.53
CA ALA A 531 22.99 -43.11 1.71
C ALA A 531 22.07 -44.12 1.01
N ASP A 532 22.11 -44.10 -0.32
CA ASP A 532 21.34 -45.02 -1.15
C ASP A 532 21.74 -46.47 -0.76
N PRO A 533 20.83 -47.30 -0.20
CA PRO A 533 21.15 -48.66 0.19
C PRO A 533 21.47 -49.57 -1.01
N SER A 534 21.35 -49.08 -2.22
CA SER A 534 21.58 -49.86 -3.46
C SER A 534 23.04 -49.81 -3.97
N ALA A 535 23.94 -49.02 -3.36
CA ALA A 535 25.34 -48.93 -3.78
C ALA A 535 26.23 -50.11 -3.29
N GLY A 536 25.63 -51.26 -2.94
CA GLY A 536 26.37 -52.39 -2.35
C GLY A 536 25.96 -53.76 -2.85
N MET A 537 25.46 -53.90 -4.10
CA MET A 537 25.24 -55.21 -4.73
C MET A 537 25.81 -55.24 -6.14
N ASP A 538 27.12 -55.30 -6.23
CA ASP A 538 27.82 -55.92 -7.36
C ASP A 538 28.08 -57.38 -7.02
N PHE A 539 27.38 -58.26 -7.64
CA PHE A 539 27.77 -59.64 -7.94
C PHE A 539 27.43 -59.98 -9.38
#